data_de5fb3f64f18f726a9cc78172af5677d
#
_entry.id   de5fb3f64f18f726a9cc78172af5677d
#
_cell.length_a   1.000
_cell.length_b   1.000
_cell.length_c   1.000
_cell.angle_alpha   90.00
_cell.angle_beta   90.00
_cell.angle_gamma   90.00
#
_symmetry.space_group_name_H-M   'P 1'
#
loop_
_entity.id
_entity.type
_entity.pdbx_description
1 polymer ?
#
loop_
_entity_poly.entity_id
_entity_poly.type
_entity_poly.pdbx_seq_one_letter_code
_entity_poly.pdbx_strand_id
1 'polypeptide(L)'
;MTTAPATQPSGFTLRVPDTWVEFDVWRANHTGDLARLVDARLAETPELKPHRGALLKLLRSVAAHAERSGALYCAAMCDASEDSGLLAASVMIMQNDGPPDPADNTVEAIAAQVHSIAPSGPGAPWRQVQIVEIPAGRAVQVKGMEPAVAGRPESQIVSMITLVPVPGGGGVVSIVLMSPQVELAEPMLDLFDAITSTFSWSDIATSGDGSSSN
;
A
#
# COMPACT_ATOMS: atom_id res chain seq x y z
N MET A 1 -38.26 1.31 2.66
CA MET A 1 -37.23 2.11 3.36
C MET A 1 -36.19 2.47 2.32
N THR A 2 -36.17 3.69 1.85
CA THR A 2 -35.23 4.17 0.86
C THR A 2 -33.90 4.48 1.60
N THR A 3 -32.92 3.61 1.46
CA THR A 3 -31.57 3.89 1.97
C THR A 3 -31.02 5.09 1.20
N ALA A 4 -30.64 6.14 1.89
CA ALA A 4 -29.97 7.27 1.27
C ALA A 4 -28.72 6.76 0.52
N PRO A 5 -28.39 7.31 -0.68
CA PRO A 5 -27.19 6.92 -1.38
C PRO A 5 -25.98 7.19 -0.49
N ALA A 6 -25.11 6.21 -0.35
CA ALA A 6 -23.86 6.37 0.39
C ALA A 6 -23.05 7.49 -0.28
N THR A 7 -22.69 8.51 0.48
CA THR A 7 -21.87 9.61 -0.01
C THR A 7 -20.48 9.08 -0.31
N GLN A 8 -19.94 9.36 -1.49
CA GLN A 8 -18.57 9.01 -1.81
C GLN A 8 -17.59 9.77 -0.91
N PRO A 9 -16.61 9.09 -0.31
CA PRO A 9 -15.56 9.74 0.45
C PRO A 9 -14.70 10.61 -0.49
N SER A 10 -14.21 11.71 0.03
CA SER A 10 -13.37 12.64 -0.73
C SER A 10 -11.87 12.35 -0.60
N GLY A 11 -11.50 11.47 0.31
CA GLY A 11 -10.12 11.06 0.54
C GLY A 11 -10.00 9.92 1.54
N PHE A 12 -8.79 9.67 1.96
CA PHE A 12 -8.48 8.65 2.96
C PHE A 12 -7.36 9.13 3.90
N THR A 13 -7.21 8.46 5.03
CA THR A 13 -6.06 8.57 5.92
C THR A 13 -5.43 7.20 6.10
N LEU A 14 -4.10 7.18 6.18
CA LEU A 14 -3.31 6.01 6.55
C LEU A 14 -2.20 6.49 7.49
N ARG A 15 -1.88 5.72 8.52
CA ARG A 15 -0.75 5.99 9.39
C ARG A 15 0.33 4.95 9.16
N VAL A 16 1.53 5.44 8.88
CA VAL A 16 2.76 4.64 8.86
C VAL A 16 3.61 5.01 10.07
N PRO A 17 4.51 4.13 10.55
CA PRO A 17 5.46 4.49 11.61
C PRO A 17 6.34 5.69 11.21
N ASP A 18 6.81 6.47 12.18
CA ASP A 18 7.63 7.67 11.96
C ASP A 18 8.96 7.39 11.24
N THR A 19 9.40 6.12 11.25
CA THR A 19 10.59 5.67 10.52
C THR A 19 10.38 5.53 9.01
N TRP A 20 9.12 5.58 8.56
CA TRP A 20 8.80 5.54 7.15
C TRP A 20 8.93 6.91 6.51
N VAL A 21 9.41 6.94 5.29
CA VAL A 21 9.55 8.15 4.50
C VAL A 21 8.44 8.18 3.46
N GLU A 22 7.56 9.17 3.59
CA GLU A 22 6.56 9.47 2.58
C GLU A 22 7.18 10.31 1.47
N PHE A 23 6.82 10.03 0.23
CA PHE A 23 7.29 10.81 -0.90
C PHE A 23 6.24 10.96 -1.99
N ASP A 24 6.25 12.14 -2.60
CA ASP A 24 5.39 12.45 -3.74
C ASP A 24 5.88 11.68 -4.97
N VAL A 25 5.08 10.71 -5.41
CA VAL A 25 5.39 9.83 -6.54
C VAL A 25 5.69 10.63 -7.81
N TRP A 26 4.94 11.69 -8.05
CA TRP A 26 5.04 12.52 -9.26
C TRP A 26 6.27 13.43 -9.26
N ARG A 27 6.72 13.85 -8.09
CA ARG A 27 7.91 14.71 -7.94
C ARG A 27 9.20 13.92 -7.81
N ALA A 28 9.18 12.78 -7.13
CA ALA A 28 10.37 12.03 -6.75
C ALA A 28 11.22 11.59 -7.95
N ASN A 29 10.59 11.25 -9.08
CA ASN A 29 11.31 10.85 -10.28
C ASN A 29 11.95 12.01 -11.06
N HIS A 30 11.49 13.26 -10.86
CA HIS A 30 11.89 14.40 -11.70
C HIS A 30 12.96 15.31 -11.08
N THR A 31 13.18 15.30 -9.77
CA THR A 31 13.93 16.38 -9.09
C THR A 31 15.12 15.94 -8.24
N GLY A 32 15.49 14.67 -8.20
CA GLY A 32 16.57 14.20 -7.32
C GLY A 32 16.18 14.18 -5.84
N ASP A 33 14.89 14.37 -5.52
CA ASP A 33 14.39 14.41 -4.15
C ASP A 33 14.62 13.09 -3.42
N LEU A 34 14.58 11.94 -4.11
CA LEU A 34 14.92 10.64 -3.53
C LEU A 34 16.35 10.58 -3.00
N ALA A 35 17.31 11.22 -3.68
CA ALA A 35 18.69 11.26 -3.19
C ALA A 35 18.78 12.07 -1.89
N ARG A 36 18.07 13.21 -1.82
CA ARG A 36 18.00 14.03 -0.59
C ARG A 36 17.33 13.29 0.56
N LEU A 37 16.25 12.54 0.29
CA LEU A 37 15.59 11.70 1.29
C LEU A 37 16.52 10.61 1.82
N VAL A 38 17.25 9.93 0.94
CA VAL A 38 18.27 8.95 1.34
C VAL A 38 19.35 9.63 2.19
N ASP A 39 19.90 10.76 1.74
CA ASP A 39 20.97 11.45 2.46
C ASP A 39 20.51 11.96 3.83
N ALA A 40 19.26 12.42 3.96
CA ALA A 40 18.66 12.78 5.25
C ALA A 40 18.56 11.56 6.17
N ARG A 41 18.06 10.43 5.66
CA ARG A 41 17.97 9.18 6.44
C ARG A 41 19.35 8.68 6.90
N LEU A 42 20.36 8.79 6.06
CA LEU A 42 21.75 8.41 6.39
C LEU A 42 22.38 9.32 7.45
N ALA A 43 21.90 10.56 7.57
CA ALA A 43 22.32 11.46 8.64
C ALA A 43 21.74 11.05 9.99
N GLU A 44 20.49 10.57 10.00
CA GLU A 44 19.79 10.07 11.20
C GLU A 44 20.27 8.67 11.61
N THR A 45 20.58 7.81 10.64
CA THR A 45 20.98 6.41 10.83
C THR A 45 22.30 6.14 10.11
N PRO A 46 23.46 6.47 10.72
CA PRO A 46 24.79 6.36 10.09
C PRO A 46 25.15 4.94 9.66
N GLU A 47 24.58 3.91 10.28
CA GLU A 47 24.78 2.49 9.96
C GLU A 47 24.34 2.15 8.54
N LEU A 48 23.41 2.92 7.97
CA LEU A 48 22.93 2.75 6.59
C LEU A 48 23.92 3.31 5.53
N LYS A 49 24.95 4.07 5.90
CA LYS A 49 25.90 4.68 4.94
C LYS A 49 26.50 3.70 3.93
N PRO A 50 26.93 2.49 4.31
CA PRO A 50 27.42 1.49 3.36
C PRO A 50 26.37 1.08 2.31
N HIS A 51 25.08 1.20 2.64
CA HIS A 51 23.95 0.77 1.83
C HIS A 51 23.34 1.88 0.96
N ARG A 52 23.92 3.10 0.95
CA ARG A 52 23.37 4.27 0.23
C ARG A 52 22.94 3.95 -1.21
N GLY A 53 23.81 3.25 -1.96
CA GLY A 53 23.51 2.89 -3.35
C GLY A 53 22.32 1.94 -3.49
N ALA A 54 22.23 0.95 -2.62
CA ALA A 54 21.13 -0.01 -2.58
C ALA A 54 19.80 0.69 -2.21
N LEU A 55 19.81 1.56 -1.20
CA LEU A 55 18.67 2.38 -0.78
C LEU A 55 18.14 3.24 -1.92
N LEU A 56 19.03 3.98 -2.59
CA LEU A 56 18.63 4.84 -3.69
C LEU A 56 18.04 4.03 -4.86
N LYS A 57 18.60 2.87 -5.15
CA LYS A 57 18.10 1.95 -6.18
C LYS A 57 16.70 1.42 -5.81
N LEU A 58 16.53 1.02 -4.55
CA LEU A 58 15.24 0.53 -4.04
C LEU A 58 14.15 1.61 -4.13
N LEU A 59 14.40 2.81 -3.58
CA LEU A 59 13.43 3.90 -3.62
C LEU A 59 13.08 4.32 -5.05
N ARG A 60 14.06 4.35 -5.96
CA ARG A 60 13.79 4.61 -7.38
C ARG A 60 12.89 3.53 -8.00
N SER A 61 13.11 2.27 -7.64
CA SER A 61 12.28 1.17 -8.13
C SER A 61 10.85 1.28 -7.62
N VAL A 62 10.69 1.57 -6.33
CA VAL A 62 9.38 1.79 -5.70
C VAL A 62 8.67 2.98 -6.33
N ALA A 63 9.33 4.13 -6.46
CA ALA A 63 8.77 5.33 -7.08
C ALA A 63 8.35 5.11 -8.53
N ALA A 64 9.20 4.47 -9.33
CA ALA A 64 8.88 4.15 -10.72
C ALA A 64 7.73 3.15 -10.85
N HIS A 65 7.57 2.23 -9.90
CA HIS A 65 6.43 1.33 -9.86
C HIS A 65 5.16 2.08 -9.48
N ALA A 66 5.20 2.91 -8.44
CA ALA A 66 4.10 3.72 -7.97
C ALA A 66 3.56 4.67 -9.07
N GLU A 67 4.47 5.33 -9.79
CA GLU A 67 4.12 6.20 -10.92
C GLU A 67 3.40 5.43 -12.03
N ARG A 68 3.96 4.29 -12.47
CA ARG A 68 3.33 3.47 -13.52
C ARG A 68 1.97 2.91 -13.11
N SER A 69 1.77 2.68 -11.83
CA SER A 69 0.52 2.15 -11.26
C SER A 69 -0.49 3.25 -10.90
N GLY A 70 -0.16 4.51 -11.10
CA GLY A 70 -1.04 5.64 -10.74
C GLY A 70 -1.28 5.73 -9.23
N ALA A 71 -0.25 5.47 -8.42
CA ALA A 71 -0.40 5.49 -6.98
C ALA A 71 -0.75 6.89 -6.46
N LEU A 72 -1.71 6.95 -5.56
CA LEU A 72 -2.18 8.16 -4.87
C LEU A 72 -1.32 8.47 -3.65
N TYR A 73 -0.69 7.46 -3.06
CA TYR A 73 0.15 7.56 -1.88
C TYR A 73 1.28 6.53 -1.97
N CYS A 74 2.45 6.91 -1.48
CA CYS A 74 3.59 6.01 -1.37
C CYS A 74 4.45 6.38 -0.17
N ALA A 75 4.83 5.35 0.60
CA ALA A 75 5.84 5.48 1.64
C ALA A 75 6.74 4.23 1.64
N ALA A 76 7.95 4.39 2.15
CA ALA A 76 8.88 3.29 2.29
C ALA A 76 9.69 3.45 3.57
N MET A 77 10.09 2.32 4.13
CA MET A 77 11.04 2.26 5.21
C MET A 77 12.30 1.55 4.78
N CYS A 78 13.41 2.02 5.31
CA CYS A 78 14.69 1.35 5.23
C CYS A 78 15.43 1.51 6.55
N ASP A 79 15.91 0.40 7.09
CA ASP A 79 16.67 0.38 8.33
C ASP A 79 17.83 -0.61 8.26
N ALA A 80 18.80 -0.47 9.14
CA ALA A 80 19.90 -1.42 9.27
C ALA A 80 19.47 -2.54 10.24
N SER A 81 19.77 -3.77 9.87
CA SER A 81 19.60 -4.93 10.75
C SER A 81 20.93 -5.64 10.88
N GLU A 82 21.32 -5.99 12.10
CA GLU A 82 22.57 -6.70 12.35
C GLU A 82 22.57 -8.09 11.67
N ASP A 83 21.41 -8.74 11.60
CA ASP A 83 21.29 -10.10 11.07
C ASP A 83 21.01 -10.15 9.57
N SER A 84 20.22 -9.22 9.03
CA SER A 84 19.75 -9.22 7.64
C SER A 84 20.33 -8.10 6.76
N GLY A 85 21.19 -7.27 7.31
CA GLY A 85 21.83 -6.15 6.63
C GLY A 85 20.86 -4.98 6.41
N LEU A 86 20.07 -5.00 5.34
CA LEU A 86 19.13 -3.96 5.01
C LEU A 86 17.69 -4.45 5.17
N LEU A 87 16.97 -3.89 6.13
CA LEU A 87 15.53 -4.09 6.30
C LEU A 87 14.78 -3.05 5.47
N ALA A 88 13.84 -3.47 4.64
CA ALA A 88 13.08 -2.58 3.78
C ALA A 88 11.63 -3.02 3.61
N ALA A 89 10.74 -2.04 3.54
CA ALA A 89 9.34 -2.26 3.18
C ALA A 89 8.78 -1.03 2.47
N SER A 90 7.69 -1.22 1.74
CA SER A 90 6.98 -0.13 1.08
C SER A 90 5.47 -0.31 1.17
N VAL A 91 4.75 0.80 1.13
CA VAL A 91 3.30 0.87 0.98
C VAL A 91 2.96 1.75 -0.21
N MET A 92 1.98 1.31 -1.00
CA MET A 92 1.39 2.09 -2.08
C MET A 92 -0.13 2.00 -1.98
N ILE A 93 -0.81 3.11 -2.23
CA ILE A 93 -2.28 3.15 -2.33
C ILE A 93 -2.64 3.56 -3.75
N MET A 94 -3.50 2.78 -4.37
CA MET A 94 -4.01 3.00 -5.72
C MET A 94 -5.52 2.92 -5.69
N GLN A 95 -6.17 3.64 -6.59
CA GLN A 95 -7.60 3.50 -6.84
C GLN A 95 -7.79 2.90 -8.23
N ASN A 96 -8.57 1.86 -8.30
CA ASN A 96 -8.93 1.18 -9.53
C ASN A 96 -10.42 1.39 -9.82
N ASP A 97 -10.78 1.34 -11.08
CA ASP A 97 -12.19 1.35 -11.46
C ASP A 97 -12.91 0.14 -10.85
N GLY A 98 -14.13 0.38 -10.42
CA GLY A 98 -15.00 -0.68 -9.94
C GLY A 98 -15.71 -1.42 -11.09
N PRO A 99 -16.56 -2.40 -10.75
CA PRO A 99 -17.41 -3.03 -11.74
C PRO A 99 -18.35 -1.99 -12.39
N PRO A 100 -18.84 -2.27 -13.62
CA PRO A 100 -19.75 -1.36 -14.32
C PRO A 100 -21.03 -1.05 -13.55
N ASP A 101 -21.57 -2.02 -12.80
CA ASP A 101 -22.66 -1.82 -11.88
C ASP A 101 -22.11 -1.60 -10.46
N PRO A 102 -22.35 -0.43 -9.86
CA PRO A 102 -21.93 -0.15 -8.48
C PRO A 102 -22.49 -1.13 -7.44
N ALA A 103 -23.62 -1.77 -7.71
CA ALA A 103 -24.20 -2.77 -6.82
C ALA A 103 -23.36 -4.05 -6.73
N ASP A 104 -22.53 -4.32 -7.74
CA ASP A 104 -21.61 -5.45 -7.77
C ASP A 104 -20.27 -5.15 -7.06
N ASN A 105 -20.05 -3.90 -6.63
CA ASN A 105 -18.82 -3.51 -5.90
C ASN A 105 -18.88 -3.96 -4.44
N THR A 106 -18.96 -5.25 -4.23
CA THR A 106 -19.07 -5.89 -2.92
C THR A 106 -17.81 -6.64 -2.54
N VAL A 107 -17.58 -6.79 -1.25
CA VAL A 107 -16.43 -7.54 -0.72
C VAL A 107 -16.50 -9.00 -1.19
N GLU A 108 -17.68 -9.58 -1.27
CA GLU A 108 -17.91 -10.95 -1.73
C GLU A 108 -17.54 -11.13 -3.21
N ALA A 109 -17.92 -10.18 -4.07
CA ALA A 109 -17.58 -10.21 -5.49
C ALA A 109 -16.06 -10.05 -5.70
N ILE A 110 -15.43 -9.11 -4.98
CA ILE A 110 -13.96 -8.92 -5.00
C ILE A 110 -13.24 -10.18 -4.53
N ALA A 111 -13.69 -10.80 -3.42
CA ALA A 111 -13.09 -12.03 -2.90
C ALA A 111 -13.21 -13.18 -3.91
N ALA A 112 -14.36 -13.34 -4.54
CA ALA A 112 -14.58 -14.35 -5.57
C ALA A 112 -13.65 -14.15 -6.78
N GLN A 113 -13.49 -12.91 -7.25
CA GLN A 113 -12.59 -12.57 -8.34
C GLN A 113 -11.13 -12.88 -7.96
N VAL A 114 -10.68 -12.48 -6.78
CA VAL A 114 -9.33 -12.75 -6.28
C VAL A 114 -9.05 -14.26 -6.20
N HIS A 115 -10.00 -15.05 -5.76
CA HIS A 115 -9.88 -16.51 -5.72
C HIS A 115 -9.77 -17.10 -7.12
N SER A 116 -10.47 -16.55 -8.10
CA SER A 116 -10.49 -17.10 -9.49
C SER A 116 -9.16 -16.90 -10.22
N ILE A 117 -8.40 -15.86 -9.88
CA ILE A 117 -7.10 -15.54 -10.48
C ILE A 117 -5.91 -16.06 -9.68
N ALA A 118 -6.16 -16.68 -8.52
CA ALA A 118 -5.10 -17.22 -7.69
C ALA A 118 -4.37 -18.38 -8.41
N PRO A 119 -3.02 -18.36 -8.47
CA PRO A 119 -2.28 -19.49 -8.99
C PRO A 119 -2.58 -20.73 -8.14
N SER A 120 -2.91 -21.84 -8.81
CA SER A 120 -3.21 -23.10 -8.14
C SER A 120 -2.31 -24.18 -8.73
N GLY A 121 -1.83 -25.11 -7.89
CA GLY A 121 -1.03 -26.25 -8.29
C GLY A 121 0.21 -26.48 -7.43
N PRO A 122 0.93 -27.59 -7.65
CA PRO A 122 2.18 -27.87 -6.97
C PRO A 122 3.21 -26.78 -7.22
N GLY A 123 3.74 -26.20 -6.13
CA GLY A 123 4.73 -25.10 -6.21
C GLY A 123 4.13 -23.70 -6.37
N ALA A 124 2.80 -23.57 -6.31
CA ALA A 124 2.19 -22.24 -6.22
C ALA A 124 2.70 -21.49 -4.99
N PRO A 125 2.97 -20.16 -5.09
CA PRO A 125 3.36 -19.37 -3.97
C PRO A 125 2.31 -19.44 -2.85
N TRP A 126 2.75 -19.39 -1.59
CA TRP A 126 1.83 -19.35 -0.48
C TRP A 126 0.98 -18.09 -0.57
N ARG A 127 -0.33 -18.26 -0.48
CA ARG A 127 -1.30 -17.18 -0.56
C ARG A 127 -2.51 -17.48 0.33
N GLN A 128 -2.89 -16.48 1.11
CA GLN A 128 -4.09 -16.51 1.94
C GLN A 128 -5.01 -15.36 1.56
N VAL A 129 -6.28 -15.64 1.35
CA VAL A 129 -7.32 -14.64 1.07
C VAL A 129 -8.33 -14.68 2.20
N GLN A 130 -8.64 -13.52 2.78
CA GLN A 130 -9.60 -13.39 3.88
C GLN A 130 -10.37 -12.07 3.77
N ILE A 131 -11.55 -12.04 4.36
CA ILE A 131 -12.32 -10.81 4.54
C ILE A 131 -12.00 -10.30 5.95
N VAL A 132 -11.65 -9.03 6.05
CA VAL A 132 -11.28 -8.34 7.30
C VAL A 132 -12.15 -7.12 7.51
N GLU A 133 -12.26 -6.69 8.78
CA GLU A 133 -12.86 -5.42 9.18
C GLU A 133 -11.74 -4.41 9.49
N ILE A 134 -11.79 -3.25 8.86
CA ILE A 134 -10.90 -2.11 9.12
C ILE A 134 -11.77 -0.87 9.34
N PRO A 135 -11.23 0.27 9.81
CA PRO A 135 -12.04 1.48 10.02
C PRO A 135 -12.76 1.99 8.77
N ALA A 136 -12.23 1.72 7.59
CA ALA A 136 -12.88 2.04 6.31
C ALA A 136 -14.05 1.11 5.95
N GLY A 137 -14.28 0.03 6.69
CA GLY A 137 -15.30 -0.99 6.46
C GLY A 137 -14.72 -2.37 6.16
N ARG A 138 -15.55 -3.25 5.58
CA ARG A 138 -15.10 -4.59 5.17
C ARG A 138 -14.19 -4.51 3.95
N ALA A 139 -13.15 -5.34 3.95
CA ALA A 139 -12.16 -5.38 2.87
C ALA A 139 -11.73 -6.82 2.58
N VAL A 140 -11.22 -7.07 1.39
CA VAL A 140 -10.56 -8.33 1.04
C VAL A 140 -9.06 -8.16 1.24
N GLN A 141 -8.47 -9.00 2.06
CA GLN A 141 -7.05 -9.02 2.31
C GLN A 141 -6.41 -10.26 1.72
N VAL A 142 -5.33 -10.07 0.97
CA VAL A 142 -4.52 -11.11 0.35
C VAL A 142 -3.12 -11.02 0.91
N LYS A 143 -2.70 -12.04 1.63
CA LYS A 143 -1.34 -12.19 2.16
C LYS A 143 -0.62 -13.26 1.37
N GLY A 144 0.66 -13.09 1.10
CA GLY A 144 1.39 -14.11 0.38
C GLY A 144 2.87 -13.82 0.17
N MET A 145 3.52 -14.78 -0.49
CA MET A 145 4.83 -14.59 -1.08
C MET A 145 4.69 -14.62 -2.59
N GLU A 146 5.27 -13.65 -3.26
CA GLU A 146 5.18 -13.50 -4.71
C GLU A 146 6.58 -13.32 -5.31
N PRO A 147 6.80 -13.71 -6.58
CA PRO A 147 8.03 -13.38 -7.27
C PRO A 147 8.22 -11.85 -7.36
N ALA A 148 9.34 -11.34 -6.89
CA ALA A 148 9.65 -9.91 -6.95
C ALA A 148 9.73 -9.39 -8.40
N VAL A 149 10.08 -10.29 -9.33
CA VAL A 149 10.14 -10.03 -10.77
C VAL A 149 9.46 -11.19 -11.49
N ALA A 150 8.53 -10.88 -12.37
CA ALA A 150 7.87 -11.87 -13.18
C ALA A 150 8.90 -12.75 -13.94
N GLY A 151 8.79 -14.07 -13.82
CA GLY A 151 9.72 -15.02 -14.43
C GLY A 151 11.03 -15.26 -13.68
N ARG A 152 11.19 -14.72 -12.46
CA ARG A 152 12.33 -14.99 -11.58
C ARG A 152 11.86 -15.51 -10.22
N PRO A 153 11.56 -16.82 -10.11
CA PRO A 153 11.02 -17.43 -8.88
C PRO A 153 12.02 -17.40 -7.71
N GLU A 154 13.30 -17.24 -7.99
CA GLU A 154 14.37 -17.13 -6.97
C GLU A 154 14.35 -15.82 -6.18
N SER A 155 13.66 -14.82 -6.67
CA SER A 155 13.51 -13.51 -5.99
C SER A 155 12.07 -13.37 -5.52
N GLN A 156 11.85 -13.65 -4.25
CA GLN A 156 10.52 -13.55 -3.61
C GLN A 156 10.39 -12.29 -2.76
N ILE A 157 9.16 -11.83 -2.61
CA ILE A 157 8.75 -10.77 -1.69
C ILE A 157 7.58 -11.25 -0.83
N VAL A 158 7.53 -10.78 0.39
CA VAL A 158 6.32 -10.83 1.22
C VAL A 158 5.41 -9.70 0.78
N SER A 159 4.16 -10.02 0.50
CA SER A 159 3.16 -9.03 0.08
C SER A 159 1.87 -9.14 0.88
N MET A 160 1.24 -8.00 1.09
CA MET A 160 -0.13 -7.90 1.56
C MET A 160 -0.88 -6.87 0.72
N ILE A 161 -1.99 -7.28 0.13
CA ILE A 161 -2.87 -6.44 -0.66
C ILE A 161 -4.22 -6.39 0.04
N THR A 162 -4.68 -5.20 0.40
CA THR A 162 -6.02 -4.99 0.96
C THR A 162 -6.86 -4.21 -0.04
N LEU A 163 -7.95 -4.81 -0.47
CA LEU A 163 -8.89 -4.28 -1.46
C LEU A 163 -10.14 -3.76 -0.72
N VAL A 164 -10.35 -2.46 -0.77
CA VAL A 164 -11.41 -1.76 -0.05
C VAL A 164 -12.40 -1.19 -1.05
N PRO A 165 -13.65 -1.69 -1.11
CA PRO A 165 -14.67 -1.08 -1.94
C PRO A 165 -14.92 0.37 -1.53
N VAL A 166 -14.92 1.28 -2.50
CA VAL A 166 -15.22 2.69 -2.23
C VAL A 166 -16.74 2.83 -2.03
N PRO A 167 -17.20 3.40 -0.91
CA PRO A 167 -18.61 3.65 -0.69
C PRO A 167 -19.24 4.48 -1.82
N GLY A 168 -20.47 4.15 -2.21
CA GLY A 168 -21.14 4.83 -3.32
C GLY A 168 -20.72 4.38 -4.72
N GLY A 169 -19.96 3.29 -4.83
CA GLY A 169 -19.60 2.69 -6.12
C GLY A 169 -18.40 3.31 -6.85
N GLY A 170 -17.58 4.10 -6.14
CA GLY A 170 -16.42 4.84 -6.71
C GLY A 170 -15.20 3.97 -7.05
N GLY A 171 -15.33 2.66 -7.18
CA GLY A 171 -14.23 1.77 -7.48
C GLY A 171 -13.70 1.00 -6.27
N VAL A 172 -12.45 0.57 -6.35
CA VAL A 172 -11.76 -0.20 -5.31
C VAL A 172 -10.43 0.46 -5.00
N VAL A 173 -10.19 0.78 -3.74
CA VAL A 173 -8.86 1.19 -3.28
C VAL A 173 -8.05 -0.05 -2.95
N SER A 174 -6.83 -0.11 -3.49
CA SER A 174 -5.84 -1.15 -3.23
C SER A 174 -4.73 -0.58 -2.35
N ILE A 175 -4.54 -1.15 -1.17
CA ILE A 175 -3.42 -0.86 -0.27
C ILE A 175 -2.44 -2.01 -0.45
N VAL A 176 -1.28 -1.75 -1.03
CA VAL A 176 -0.26 -2.76 -1.36
C VAL A 176 0.96 -2.52 -0.49
N LEU A 177 1.27 -3.50 0.37
CA LEU A 177 2.47 -3.49 1.21
C LEU A 177 3.39 -4.63 0.78
N MET A 178 4.69 -4.35 0.72
CA MET A 178 5.69 -5.29 0.22
C MET A 178 7.00 -5.18 0.99
N SER A 179 7.67 -6.33 1.18
CA SER A 179 9.02 -6.41 1.74
C SER A 179 9.83 -7.54 1.06
N PRO A 180 11.10 -7.32 0.77
CA PRO A 180 11.99 -8.38 0.28
C PRO A 180 12.46 -9.34 1.37
N GLN A 181 12.14 -9.09 2.64
CA GLN A 181 12.56 -9.90 3.78
C GLN A 181 11.64 -11.11 3.97
N VAL A 182 11.78 -12.12 3.12
CA VAL A 182 10.98 -13.36 3.20
C VAL A 182 11.23 -14.16 4.47
N GLU A 183 12.42 -14.05 5.06
CA GLU A 183 12.79 -14.68 6.33
C GLU A 183 12.07 -14.05 7.52
N LEU A 184 11.60 -12.81 7.37
CA LEU A 184 10.81 -12.08 8.35
C LEU A 184 9.35 -11.95 7.93
N ALA A 185 8.81 -12.93 7.19
CA ALA A 185 7.47 -12.86 6.62
C ALA A 185 6.40 -12.59 7.68
N GLU A 186 6.39 -13.34 8.80
CA GLU A 186 5.39 -13.14 9.85
C GLU A 186 5.48 -11.75 10.50
N PRO A 187 6.64 -11.27 11.01
CA PRO A 187 6.75 -9.92 11.53
C PRO A 187 6.40 -8.82 10.51
N MET A 188 6.72 -9.03 9.23
CA MET A 188 6.34 -8.08 8.18
C MET A 188 4.83 -8.04 7.97
N LEU A 189 4.17 -9.19 7.94
CA LEU A 189 2.71 -9.26 7.82
C LEU A 189 2.00 -8.65 9.03
N ASP A 190 2.52 -8.83 10.25
CA ASP A 190 1.98 -8.17 11.45
C ASP A 190 2.11 -6.64 11.36
N LEU A 191 3.26 -6.14 10.89
CA LEU A 191 3.46 -4.71 10.64
C LEU A 191 2.48 -4.19 9.58
N PHE A 192 2.29 -4.95 8.50
CA PHE A 192 1.38 -4.59 7.42
C PHE A 192 -0.07 -4.58 7.88
N ASP A 193 -0.48 -5.53 8.73
CA ASP A 193 -1.79 -5.52 9.38
C ASP A 193 -1.98 -4.27 10.25
N ALA A 194 -0.99 -3.94 11.07
CA ALA A 194 -1.04 -2.76 11.93
C ALA A 194 -1.20 -1.46 11.10
N ILE A 195 -0.44 -1.30 10.01
CA ILE A 195 -0.57 -0.15 9.10
C ILE A 195 -1.95 -0.12 8.46
N THR A 196 -2.39 -1.24 7.87
CA THR A 196 -3.68 -1.34 7.17
C THR A 196 -4.87 -1.07 8.10
N SER A 197 -4.78 -1.50 9.37
CA SER A 197 -5.81 -1.25 10.38
C SER A 197 -6.01 0.24 10.71
N THR A 198 -5.13 1.12 10.26
CA THR A 198 -5.27 2.58 10.43
C THR A 198 -5.97 3.25 9.24
N PHE A 199 -6.22 2.50 8.17
CA PHE A 199 -6.85 3.06 6.98
C PHE A 199 -8.31 3.41 7.23
N SER A 200 -8.67 4.66 6.97
CA SER A 200 -10.05 5.14 7.08
C SER A 200 -10.37 6.16 5.99
N TRP A 201 -11.65 6.25 5.65
CA TRP A 201 -12.13 7.29 4.77
C TRP A 201 -12.11 8.64 5.47
N SER A 202 -11.76 9.69 4.75
CA SER A 202 -11.89 11.07 5.20
C SER A 202 -12.95 11.79 4.39
N ASP A 203 -13.87 12.43 5.08
CA ASP A 203 -14.74 13.42 4.48
C ASP A 203 -13.99 14.77 4.48
N ILE A 204 -13.88 15.41 3.33
CA ILE A 204 -13.51 16.82 3.34
C ILE A 204 -14.70 17.54 3.97
N ALA A 205 -14.56 17.95 5.23
CA ALA A 205 -15.47 18.93 5.79
C ALA A 205 -15.46 20.11 4.82
N THR A 206 -16.54 20.28 4.06
CA THR A 206 -16.79 21.53 3.36
C THR A 206 -16.72 22.60 4.42
N SER A 207 -15.63 23.37 4.41
CA SER A 207 -15.50 24.58 5.24
C SER A 207 -16.65 25.47 4.81
N GLY A 208 -17.77 25.34 5.53
CA GLY A 208 -18.95 26.14 5.34
C GLY A 208 -18.56 27.59 5.52
N ASP A 209 -18.61 28.28 4.43
CA ASP A 209 -18.60 29.72 4.35
C ASP A 209 -19.59 30.32 5.34
N GLY A 210 -19.06 30.72 6.49
CA GLY A 210 -19.76 31.51 7.50
C GLY A 210 -19.60 33.00 7.21
N SER A 211 -19.89 33.41 6.01
CA SER A 211 -20.10 34.82 5.70
C SER A 211 -21.48 35.25 6.18
N SER A 212 -21.60 35.54 7.45
CA SER A 212 -22.71 36.33 7.93
C SER A 212 -22.45 37.81 7.70
N SER A 213 -23.22 38.32 6.77
CA SER A 213 -23.51 39.75 6.63
C SER A 213 -23.95 40.37 7.94
N ASN A 214 -23.39 41.47 8.32
CA ASN A 214 -24.17 42.63 8.75
C ASN A 214 -23.33 43.91 8.64
#